data_20b25a110bb8048df18d05e68b48955f
#
_entry.id   20b25a110bb8048df18d05e68b48955f
#
_cell.length_a   1.000
_cell.length_b   1.000
_cell.length_c   1.000
_cell.angle_alpha   90.00
_cell.angle_beta   90.00
_cell.angle_gamma   90.00
#
_symmetry.space_group_name_H-M   'P 1'
#
loop_
_entity.id
_entity.type
_entity.pdbx_description
1 polymer ?
#
loop_
_entity_poly.entity_id
_entity_poly.type
_entity_poly.pdbx_seq_one_letter_code
_entity_poly.pdbx_strand_id
1 'polypeptide(L)'
;YDRVVMFDVLEHFSVEDGASLLSKIKSHLTSGGKIIVRVPNMSSPWGGQYQFGDLTHKAAYTPSSMKQLASSLGLICSAVYPQKRGSRSRSFLQNLLQGILNRMLVDPPEIWSANFIAVMEIREG
;
A
#
# COMPACT_ATOMS: atom_id res chain seq x y z
N TYR A 1 9.71 -15.91 -10.79
CA TYR A 1 9.52 -14.50 -11.20
C TYR A 1 10.43 -13.59 -10.40
N ASP A 2 11.03 -12.59 -11.06
CA ASP A 2 11.87 -11.57 -10.40
C ASP A 2 11.04 -10.42 -9.86
N ARG A 3 9.95 -10.10 -10.54
CA ARG A 3 9.05 -9.00 -10.19
C ARG A 3 7.61 -9.39 -10.50
N VAL A 4 6.74 -9.19 -9.54
CA VAL A 4 5.29 -9.34 -9.71
C VAL A 4 4.66 -8.01 -9.32
N VAL A 5 3.85 -7.45 -10.22
CA VAL A 5 3.19 -6.15 -10.02
C VAL A 5 1.68 -6.37 -9.97
N MET A 6 1.07 -5.86 -8.91
CA MET A 6 -0.37 -5.95 -8.71
C MET A 6 -0.91 -4.56 -8.36
N PHE A 7 -1.39 -3.85 -9.37
CA PHE A 7 -2.01 -2.55 -9.18
C PHE A 7 -3.54 -2.70 -9.24
N ASP A 8 -4.20 -2.27 -8.16
CA ASP A 8 -5.67 -2.31 -8.04
C ASP A 8 -6.23 -3.74 -8.14
N VAL A 9 -5.55 -4.70 -7.53
CA VAL A 9 -5.90 -6.12 -7.53
C VAL A 9 -6.23 -6.61 -6.13
N LEU A 10 -5.34 -6.37 -5.17
CA LEU A 10 -5.39 -6.99 -3.85
C LEU A 10 -6.63 -6.58 -3.05
N GLU A 11 -7.11 -5.35 -3.21
CA GLU A 11 -8.31 -4.84 -2.54
C GLU A 11 -9.61 -5.50 -3.01
N HIS A 12 -9.60 -6.18 -4.15
CA HIS A 12 -10.75 -6.93 -4.66
C HIS A 12 -10.91 -8.31 -4.04
N PHE A 13 -9.93 -8.76 -3.26
CA PHE A 13 -9.97 -10.02 -2.51
C PHE A 13 -10.27 -9.76 -1.04
N SER A 14 -10.87 -10.73 -0.36
CA SER A 14 -10.87 -10.74 1.10
C SER A 14 -9.42 -10.79 1.62
N VAL A 15 -9.20 -10.45 2.88
CA VAL A 15 -7.84 -10.53 3.46
C VAL A 15 -7.30 -11.96 3.37
N GLU A 16 -8.14 -12.96 3.62
CA GLU A 16 -7.76 -14.38 3.55
C GLU A 16 -7.38 -14.80 2.13
N ASP A 17 -8.19 -14.43 1.15
CA ASP A 17 -7.93 -14.76 -0.26
C ASP A 17 -6.71 -14.00 -0.78
N GLY A 18 -6.55 -12.75 -0.39
CA GLY A 18 -5.37 -11.96 -0.71
C GLY A 18 -4.10 -12.56 -0.11
N ALA A 19 -4.16 -13.02 1.14
CA ALA A 19 -3.06 -13.72 1.78
C ALA A 19 -2.69 -15.01 1.05
N SER A 20 -3.68 -15.79 0.64
CA SER A 20 -3.47 -17.01 -0.15
C SER A 20 -2.81 -16.72 -1.49
N LEU A 21 -3.25 -15.67 -2.18
CA LEU A 21 -2.67 -15.23 -3.45
C LEU A 21 -1.20 -14.83 -3.26
N LEU A 22 -0.90 -14.02 -2.25
CA LEU A 22 0.47 -13.58 -1.95
C LEU A 22 1.38 -14.76 -1.57
N SER A 23 0.88 -15.72 -0.80
CA SER A 23 1.62 -16.95 -0.47
C SER A 23 1.96 -17.75 -1.72
N LYS A 24 1.01 -17.87 -2.64
CA LYS A 24 1.22 -18.56 -3.90
C LYS A 24 2.26 -17.86 -4.78
N ILE A 25 2.17 -16.54 -4.88
CA ILE A 25 3.15 -15.73 -5.60
C ILE A 25 4.54 -15.88 -4.96
N LYS A 26 4.62 -15.82 -3.63
CA LYS A 26 5.87 -16.01 -2.88
C LYS A 26 6.58 -17.30 -3.28
N SER A 27 5.84 -18.39 -3.42
CA SER A 27 6.43 -19.69 -3.79
C SER A 27 7.05 -19.72 -5.19
N HIS A 28 6.73 -18.76 -6.03
CA HIS A 28 7.25 -18.63 -7.40
C HIS A 28 8.24 -17.47 -7.57
N LEU A 29 8.58 -16.76 -6.48
CA LEU A 29 9.59 -15.71 -6.54
C LEU A 29 11.00 -16.29 -6.55
N THR A 30 11.85 -15.71 -7.38
CA THR A 30 13.29 -15.97 -7.33
C THR A 30 13.92 -15.35 -6.08
N SER A 31 15.15 -15.77 -5.75
CA SER A 31 15.94 -15.10 -4.72
C SER A 31 16.08 -13.61 -5.07
N GLY A 32 15.75 -12.72 -4.14
CA GLY A 32 15.72 -11.28 -4.38
C GLY A 32 14.53 -10.80 -5.20
N GLY A 33 13.57 -11.68 -5.51
CA GLY A 33 12.32 -11.31 -6.18
C GLY A 33 11.44 -10.40 -5.33
N LYS A 34 10.68 -9.53 -5.97
CA LYS A 34 9.84 -8.53 -5.29
C LYS A 34 8.40 -8.57 -5.78
N ILE A 35 7.48 -8.33 -4.86
CA ILE A 35 6.07 -8.10 -5.14
C ILE A 35 5.80 -6.62 -4.93
N ILE A 36 5.25 -5.96 -5.94
CA ILE A 36 4.92 -4.54 -5.90
C ILE A 36 3.42 -4.39 -5.96
N VAL A 37 2.83 -3.82 -4.92
CA VAL A 37 1.37 -3.73 -4.74
C VAL A 37 0.97 -2.27 -4.65
N ARG A 38 -0.10 -1.88 -5.34
CA ARG A 38 -0.74 -0.58 -5.16
C ARG A 38 -2.18 -0.80 -4.71
N VAL A 39 -2.59 -0.11 -3.65
CA VAL A 39 -3.93 -0.17 -3.07
C VAL A 39 -4.35 1.22 -2.57
N PRO A 40 -5.67 1.46 -2.38
CA PRO A 40 -6.13 2.66 -1.69
C PRO A 40 -5.55 2.74 -0.27
N ASN A 41 -5.22 3.96 0.16
CA ASN A 41 -4.60 4.23 1.46
C ASN A 41 -5.66 4.67 2.46
N MET A 42 -6.07 3.77 3.33
CA MET A 42 -7.10 4.06 4.32
C MET A 42 -6.59 4.83 5.54
N SER A 43 -5.29 5.07 5.66
CA SER A 43 -4.75 6.01 6.64
C SER A 43 -4.81 7.46 6.17
N SER A 44 -5.02 7.68 4.87
CA SER A 44 -5.15 9.02 4.30
C SER A 44 -6.61 9.49 4.32
N PRO A 45 -6.87 10.79 4.62
CA PRO A 45 -8.21 11.36 4.48
C PRO A 45 -8.78 11.28 3.04
N TRP A 46 -7.89 11.16 2.06
CA TRP A 46 -8.24 11.13 0.63
C TRP A 46 -8.45 9.71 0.08
N GLY A 47 -8.16 8.69 0.87
CA GLY A 47 -8.21 7.29 0.42
C GLY A 47 -9.61 6.72 0.31
N GLY A 48 -10.53 7.19 1.16
CA GLY A 48 -11.87 6.61 1.29
C GLY A 48 -12.68 6.66 0.00
N GLN A 49 -12.56 7.73 -0.79
CA GLN A 49 -13.28 7.85 -2.05
C GLN A 49 -12.87 6.78 -3.08
N TYR A 50 -11.64 6.31 -3.04
CA TYR A 50 -11.16 5.23 -3.91
C TYR A 50 -11.53 3.86 -3.35
N GLN A 51 -11.43 3.68 -2.05
CA GLN A 51 -11.78 2.40 -1.40
C GLN A 51 -13.28 2.12 -1.51
N PHE A 52 -14.11 3.08 -1.19
CA PHE A 52 -15.55 2.92 -1.12
C PHE A 52 -16.28 3.33 -2.40
N GLY A 53 -15.58 3.94 -3.35
CA GLY A 53 -16.14 4.31 -4.64
C GLY A 53 -16.36 3.12 -5.58
N ASP A 54 -15.84 1.95 -5.23
CA ASP A 54 -16.00 0.70 -5.96
C ASP A 54 -16.56 -0.36 -5.01
N LEU A 55 -17.79 -0.80 -5.28
CA LEU A 55 -18.48 -1.79 -4.45
C LEU A 55 -17.85 -3.19 -4.51
N THR A 56 -16.93 -3.43 -5.44
CA THR A 56 -16.21 -4.71 -5.55
C THR A 56 -15.00 -4.79 -4.63
N HIS A 57 -14.62 -3.70 -3.97
CA HIS A 57 -13.55 -3.69 -2.97
C HIS A 57 -14.00 -4.44 -1.72
N LYS A 58 -13.19 -5.42 -1.29
CA LYS A 58 -13.48 -6.30 -0.16
C LYS A 58 -12.55 -6.07 1.03
N ALA A 59 -11.32 -5.62 0.79
CA ALA A 59 -10.33 -5.39 1.84
C ALA A 59 -9.77 -3.98 1.75
N ALA A 60 -9.52 -3.39 2.91
CA ALA A 60 -8.96 -2.05 3.04
C ALA A 60 -7.59 -2.15 3.73
N TYR A 61 -6.63 -1.37 3.25
CA TYR A 61 -5.25 -1.44 3.74
C TYR A 61 -4.73 -0.05 4.12
N THR A 62 -3.87 -0.07 5.12
CA THR A 62 -2.98 1.05 5.45
C THR A 62 -1.54 0.57 5.26
N PRO A 63 -0.54 1.44 5.21
CA PRO A 63 0.86 1.01 5.21
C PRO A 63 1.17 0.07 6.39
N SER A 64 0.63 0.34 7.57
CA SER A 64 0.81 -0.49 8.76
C SER A 64 0.20 -1.88 8.59
N SER A 65 -1.05 -1.98 8.14
CA SER A 65 -1.70 -3.30 7.96
C SER A 65 -1.07 -4.11 6.82
N MET A 66 -0.56 -3.44 5.79
CA MET A 66 0.17 -4.10 4.72
C MET A 66 1.49 -4.72 5.22
N LYS A 67 2.20 -4.02 6.10
CA LYS A 67 3.40 -4.55 6.76
C LYS A 67 3.08 -5.77 7.62
N GLN A 68 1.97 -5.74 8.34
CA GLN A 68 1.51 -6.87 9.15
C GLN A 68 1.15 -8.08 8.28
N LEU A 69 0.44 -7.86 7.19
CA LEU A 69 0.09 -8.92 6.23
C LEU A 69 1.36 -9.57 5.66
N ALA A 70 2.31 -8.78 5.20
CA ALA A 70 3.58 -9.27 4.68
C ALA A 70 4.31 -10.13 5.73
N SER A 71 4.42 -9.62 6.95
CA SER A 71 5.09 -10.34 8.06
C SER A 71 4.44 -11.67 8.36
N SER A 72 3.11 -11.75 8.33
CA SER A 72 2.36 -12.99 8.59
C SER A 72 2.63 -14.07 7.54
N LEU A 73 3.08 -13.69 6.35
CA LEU A 73 3.36 -14.59 5.21
C LEU A 73 4.86 -14.92 5.06
N GLY A 74 5.69 -14.48 5.99
CA GLY A 74 7.14 -14.62 5.88
C GLY A 74 7.74 -13.72 4.80
N LEU A 75 7.05 -12.65 4.47
CA LEU A 75 7.54 -11.57 3.62
C LEU A 75 7.94 -10.39 4.49
N ILE A 76 8.72 -9.49 3.95
CA ILE A 76 9.01 -8.20 4.56
C ILE A 76 8.55 -7.10 3.59
N CYS A 77 7.81 -6.13 4.10
CA CYS A 77 7.51 -4.93 3.35
C CYS A 77 8.71 -3.98 3.48
N SER A 78 9.59 -4.03 2.50
CA SER A 78 10.88 -3.31 2.54
C SER A 78 10.73 -1.81 2.29
N ALA A 79 9.67 -1.40 1.62
CA ALA A 79 9.41 0.01 1.34
C ALA A 79 7.94 0.27 1.07
N VAL A 80 7.48 1.47 1.41
CA VAL A 80 6.18 2.02 1.02
C VAL A 80 6.40 3.38 0.41
N TYR A 81 5.71 3.65 -0.68
CA TYR A 81 5.85 4.88 -1.44
C TYR A 81 4.50 5.57 -1.62
N PRO A 82 4.46 6.90 -1.55
CA PRO A 82 3.27 7.64 -1.93
C PRO A 82 3.09 7.60 -3.45
N GLN A 83 1.83 7.64 -3.88
CA GLN A 83 1.50 7.86 -5.28
C GLN A 83 1.15 9.33 -5.49
N LYS A 84 2.02 10.06 -6.18
CA LYS A 84 1.81 11.47 -6.47
C LYS A 84 0.89 11.62 -7.68
N ARG A 85 -0.06 12.55 -7.57
CA ARG A 85 -0.99 12.93 -8.63
C ARG A 85 -1.11 14.45 -8.71
N GLY A 86 -1.45 14.94 -9.89
CA GLY A 86 -1.71 16.34 -10.13
C GLY A 86 -0.50 17.12 -10.64
N SER A 87 -0.71 18.42 -10.85
CA SER A 87 0.32 19.34 -11.33
C SER A 87 1.36 19.64 -10.23
N ARG A 88 2.50 20.18 -10.63
CA ARG A 88 3.54 20.61 -9.68
C ARG A 88 3.03 21.65 -8.66
N SER A 89 2.19 22.58 -9.10
CA SER A 89 1.63 23.60 -8.23
C SER A 89 0.67 22.99 -7.19
N ARG A 90 -0.18 22.04 -7.60
CA ARG A 90 -1.07 21.32 -6.67
C ARG A 90 -0.27 20.45 -5.70
N SER A 91 0.76 19.78 -6.17
CA SER A 91 1.65 18.99 -5.31
C SER A 91 2.36 19.87 -4.29
N PHE A 92 2.81 21.06 -4.67
CA PHE A 92 3.42 22.02 -3.74
C PHE A 92 2.44 22.44 -2.65
N LEU A 93 1.21 22.82 -3.04
CA LEU A 93 0.18 23.23 -2.09
C LEU A 93 -0.22 22.09 -1.14
N GLN A 94 -0.37 20.89 -1.67
CA GLN A 94 -0.65 19.70 -0.85
C GLN A 94 0.48 19.40 0.12
N ASN A 95 1.72 19.46 -0.32
CA ASN A 95 2.88 19.22 0.54
C ASN A 95 2.96 20.26 1.65
N LEU A 96 2.66 21.51 1.35
CA LEU A 96 2.60 22.59 2.35
C LEU A 96 1.51 22.32 3.39
N LEU A 97 0.30 21.99 2.95
CA LEU A 97 -0.82 21.65 3.83
C LEU A 97 -0.49 20.43 4.71
N GLN A 98 0.04 19.37 4.10
CA GLN A 98 0.43 18.15 4.80
C GLN A 98 1.53 18.42 5.83
N GLY A 99 2.50 19.27 5.51
CA GLY A 99 3.53 19.69 6.44
C GLY A 99 2.97 20.41 7.67
N ILE A 100 1.98 21.28 7.46
CA ILE A 100 1.28 21.97 8.55
C ILE A 100 0.50 20.96 9.40
N LEU A 101 -0.26 20.07 8.76
CA LEU A 101 -1.06 19.05 9.45
C LEU A 101 -0.19 18.06 10.22
N ASN A 102 0.98 17.68 9.70
CA ASN A 102 1.91 16.81 10.41
C ASN A 102 2.37 17.41 11.75
N ARG A 103 2.46 18.73 11.83
CA ARG A 103 2.82 19.42 13.08
C ARG A 103 1.65 19.59 14.04
N MET A 104 0.44 19.66 13.51
CA MET A 104 -0.77 19.91 14.31
C MET A 104 -1.42 18.62 14.83
N LEU A 105 -1.33 17.53 14.07
CA LEU A 105 -1.98 16.27 14.42
C LEU A 105 -1.11 15.45 15.38
N VAL A 106 -1.77 14.80 16.34
CA VAL A 106 -1.10 13.88 17.27
C VAL A 106 -0.60 12.63 16.53
N ASP A 107 -1.44 12.07 15.67
CA ASP A 107 -1.14 10.86 14.90
C ASP A 107 -1.33 11.11 13.40
N PRO A 108 -0.43 11.85 12.74
CA PRO A 108 -0.53 12.06 11.31
C PRO A 108 -0.28 10.74 10.55
N PRO A 109 -0.89 10.56 9.36
CA PRO A 109 -0.61 9.37 8.54
C PRO A 109 0.84 9.35 8.07
N GLU A 110 1.43 8.16 7.97
CA GLU A 110 2.77 7.96 7.43
C GLU A 110 2.86 8.44 5.98
N ILE A 111 1.81 8.15 5.20
CA ILE A 111 1.68 8.54 3.80
C ILE A 111 0.34 9.23 3.59
N TRP A 112 0.36 10.43 3.01
CA TRP A 112 -0.83 11.24 2.78
C TRP A 112 -1.55 10.94 1.47
N SER A 113 -0.89 10.35 0.47
CA SER A 113 -1.52 10.09 -0.82
C SER A 113 -2.71 9.14 -0.71
N ALA A 114 -3.68 9.30 -1.61
CA ALA A 114 -4.91 8.50 -1.64
C ALA A 114 -4.68 7.01 -1.89
N ASN A 115 -3.59 6.68 -2.58
CA ASN A 115 -3.11 5.33 -2.78
C ASN A 115 -1.66 5.24 -2.30
N PHE A 116 -1.20 4.04 -1.97
CA PHE A 116 0.22 3.81 -1.70
C PHE A 116 0.72 2.59 -2.46
N ILE A 117 2.03 2.53 -2.64
CA ILE A 117 2.72 1.42 -3.28
C ILE A 117 3.59 0.75 -2.22
N ALA A 118 3.40 -0.54 -2.03
CA ALA A 118 4.20 -1.35 -1.12
C ALA A 118 5.09 -2.31 -1.90
N VAL A 119 6.33 -2.44 -1.47
CA VAL A 119 7.30 -3.41 -2.01
C VAL A 119 7.54 -4.48 -0.97
N MET A 120 7.29 -5.73 -1.34
CA MET A 120 7.49 -6.89 -0.48
C MET A 120 8.55 -7.80 -1.07
N GLU A 121 9.34 -8.41 -0.21
CA GLU A 121 10.36 -9.39 -0.58
C GLU A 121 10.41 -10.50 0.45
N ILE A 122 11.01 -11.64 0.09
CA ILE A 122 11.13 -12.77 1.01
C ILE A 122 12.03 -12.36 2.18
N ARG A 123 11.57 -12.63 3.39
CA ARG A 123 12.39 -12.41 4.59
C ARG A 123 13.54 -13.42 4.57
N GLU A 124 14.75 -12.93 4.44
CA GLU A 124 15.95 -13.73 4.65
C GLU A 124 16.16 -13.88 6.15
N GLY A 125 16.09 -15.11 6.61
CA GLY A 125 16.19 -15.43 8.03
C GLY A 125 17.52 -15.95 8.43
#